data_0ddcc0416b5c468c00c1b4a0ebe88d73
#
_entry.id   0ddcc0416b5c468c00c1b4a0ebe88d73
#
_cell.length_a   1.000
_cell.length_b   1.000
_cell.length_c   1.000
_cell.angle_alpha   90.00
_cell.angle_beta   90.00
_cell.angle_gamma   90.00
#
_symmetry.space_group_name_H-M   'P 1'
#
loop_
_entity.id
_entity.type
_entity.pdbx_description
1 polymer ?
#
loop_
_entity_poly.entity_id
_entity_poly.type
_entity_poly.pdbx_seq_one_letter_code
_entity_poly.pdbx_strand_id
1 'polypeptide(L)'
;MITAEEKKIGRRFAHGALTLLLANFLIQVFVLGPDASGYNETWGPIIGISNALQFMAGMGVVRLSGKLLDDKDKPLLTGSIGLAYTVSAVGVVTALVPSAIYNAFNETSLTADMAADFVFYTTPAVFLFIAPWNIQFAKYGKDILPSWGPAVGNTVGYGIGIVTLVFLAGLFPDAAFIPLNVILGVVLTPAWFFAISKAYAS
;
A
#
# COMPACT_ATOMS: atom_id res chain seq x y z
N MET A 1 -22.79 9.35 9.38
CA MET A 1 -22.13 8.85 10.60
C MET A 1 -21.76 7.38 10.42
N ILE A 2 -20.60 6.97 10.87
CA ILE A 2 -20.14 5.57 10.88
C ILE A 2 -20.76 4.80 12.05
N THR A 3 -21.22 3.56 11.84
CA THR A 3 -21.76 2.70 12.90
C THR A 3 -20.64 2.00 13.67
N ALA A 4 -20.96 1.47 14.87
CA ALA A 4 -19.99 0.69 15.66
C ALA A 4 -19.52 -0.58 14.93
N GLU A 5 -20.40 -1.21 14.15
CA GLU A 5 -20.06 -2.37 13.34
C GLU A 5 -19.09 -1.99 12.20
N GLU A 6 -19.36 -0.89 11.49
CA GLU A 6 -18.46 -0.38 10.45
C GLU A 6 -17.09 0.01 11.02
N LYS A 7 -17.02 0.60 12.22
CA LYS A 7 -15.74 0.85 12.91
C LYS A 7 -14.99 -0.46 13.17
N LYS A 8 -15.67 -1.49 13.67
CA LYS A 8 -15.08 -2.82 13.91
C LYS A 8 -14.53 -3.44 12.61
N ILE A 9 -15.28 -3.32 11.52
CA ILE A 9 -14.88 -3.79 10.19
C ILE A 9 -13.67 -2.98 9.69
N GLY A 10 -13.69 -1.66 9.75
CA GLY A 10 -12.58 -0.80 9.35
C GLY A 10 -11.28 -1.12 10.12
N ARG A 11 -11.40 -1.36 11.43
CA ARG A 11 -10.27 -1.80 12.24
C ARG A 11 -9.71 -3.16 11.80
N ARG A 12 -10.57 -4.12 11.45
CA ARG A 12 -10.14 -5.44 10.94
C ARG A 12 -9.42 -5.31 9.61
N PHE A 13 -9.91 -4.47 8.70
CA PHE A 13 -9.25 -4.19 7.43
C PHE A 13 -7.88 -3.54 7.64
N ALA A 14 -7.76 -2.56 8.56
CA ALA A 14 -6.47 -1.93 8.85
C ALA A 14 -5.46 -2.94 9.43
N HIS A 15 -5.89 -3.82 10.34
CA HIS A 15 -5.04 -4.90 10.86
C HIS A 15 -4.69 -5.92 9.79
N GLY A 16 -5.64 -6.30 8.91
CA GLY A 16 -5.39 -7.21 7.81
C GLY A 16 -4.34 -6.67 6.84
N ALA A 17 -4.47 -5.41 6.42
CA ALA A 17 -3.49 -4.75 5.57
C ALA A 17 -2.10 -4.69 6.22
N LEU A 18 -2.04 -4.35 7.52
CA LEU A 18 -0.81 -4.34 8.30
C LEU A 18 -0.16 -5.73 8.36
N THR A 19 -0.93 -6.75 8.69
CA THR A 19 -0.41 -8.13 8.82
C THR A 19 0.13 -8.65 7.50
N LEU A 20 -0.60 -8.44 6.39
CA LEU A 20 -0.17 -8.87 5.06
C LEU A 20 1.09 -8.13 4.59
N LEU A 21 1.17 -6.82 4.86
CA LEU A 21 2.35 -6.01 4.56
C LEU A 21 3.59 -6.56 5.28
N LEU A 22 3.48 -6.82 6.58
CA LEU A 22 4.58 -7.38 7.37
C LEU A 22 4.94 -8.80 6.94
N ALA A 23 3.95 -9.64 6.64
CA ALA A 23 4.19 -11.00 6.15
C ALA A 23 4.95 -10.99 4.81
N ASN A 24 4.54 -10.16 3.86
CA ASN A 24 5.23 -10.01 2.57
C ASN A 24 6.67 -9.55 2.76
N PHE A 25 6.89 -8.58 3.65
CA PHE A 25 8.24 -8.13 3.98
C PHE A 25 9.10 -9.24 4.59
N LEU A 26 8.56 -10.01 5.54
CA LEU A 26 9.28 -11.14 6.14
C LEU A 26 9.64 -12.20 5.11
N ILE A 27 8.73 -12.54 4.19
CA ILE A 27 9.01 -13.46 3.09
C ILE A 27 10.13 -12.89 2.21
N GLN A 28 10.04 -11.62 1.82
CA GLN A 28 11.05 -10.97 0.97
C GLN A 28 12.44 -11.03 1.60
N VAL A 29 12.57 -10.69 2.87
CA VAL A 29 13.89 -10.56 3.53
C VAL A 29 14.45 -11.91 3.96
N PHE A 30 13.63 -12.77 4.59
CA PHE A 30 14.13 -13.98 5.26
C PHE A 30 14.00 -15.25 4.41
N VAL A 31 13.15 -15.26 3.40
CA VAL A 31 12.92 -16.45 2.56
C VAL A 31 13.58 -16.26 1.20
N LEU A 32 13.35 -15.12 0.55
CA LEU A 32 13.93 -14.85 -0.77
C LEU A 32 15.35 -14.28 -0.70
N GLY A 33 15.66 -13.55 0.37
CA GLY A 33 16.91 -12.83 0.56
C GLY A 33 16.86 -11.42 -0.01
N PRO A 34 17.75 -10.52 0.47
CA PRO A 34 17.77 -9.11 0.09
C PRO A 34 18.15 -8.88 -1.39
N ASP A 35 18.85 -9.83 -1.98
CA ASP A 35 19.34 -9.76 -3.38
C ASP A 35 18.42 -10.51 -4.36
N ALA A 36 17.23 -10.98 -3.90
CA ALA A 36 16.29 -11.66 -4.78
C ALA A 36 15.75 -10.69 -5.83
N SER A 37 16.44 -10.63 -6.95
CA SER A 37 15.97 -9.97 -8.17
C SER A 37 15.23 -10.98 -9.02
N GLY A 38 14.07 -10.60 -9.53
CA GLY A 38 13.30 -11.44 -10.41
C GLY A 38 12.06 -12.09 -9.73
N TYR A 39 11.27 -12.76 -10.56
CA TYR A 39 10.08 -13.47 -10.11
C TYR A 39 10.47 -14.87 -9.58
N ASN A 40 10.05 -15.19 -8.36
CA ASN A 40 10.27 -16.49 -7.78
C ASN A 40 9.09 -17.43 -8.06
N GLU A 41 9.35 -18.60 -8.64
CA GLU A 41 8.32 -19.57 -9.06
C GLU A 41 7.43 -20.05 -7.90
N THR A 42 8.03 -20.33 -6.75
CA THR A 42 7.31 -20.85 -5.58
C THR A 42 6.59 -19.73 -4.81
N TRP A 43 7.28 -18.63 -4.57
CA TRP A 43 6.80 -17.57 -3.69
C TRP A 43 6.09 -16.44 -4.44
N GLY A 44 6.36 -16.26 -5.73
CA GLY A 44 5.74 -15.21 -6.54
C GLY A 44 4.21 -15.26 -6.52
N PRO A 45 3.55 -16.44 -6.75
CA PRO A 45 2.11 -16.54 -6.63
C PRO A 45 1.57 -16.24 -5.23
N ILE A 46 2.28 -16.67 -4.18
CA ILE A 46 1.89 -16.43 -2.78
C ILE A 46 1.98 -14.94 -2.46
N ILE A 47 3.07 -14.28 -2.84
CA ILE A 47 3.25 -12.83 -2.67
C ILE A 47 2.22 -12.06 -3.48
N GLY A 48 1.95 -12.47 -4.71
CA GLY A 48 0.93 -11.86 -5.55
C GLY A 48 -0.47 -11.91 -4.93
N ILE A 49 -0.88 -13.07 -4.43
CA ILE A 49 -2.17 -13.24 -3.73
C ILE A 49 -2.18 -12.39 -2.44
N SER A 50 -1.11 -12.43 -1.66
CA SER A 50 -1.00 -11.66 -0.42
C SER A 50 -1.07 -10.14 -0.68
N ASN A 51 -0.41 -9.63 -1.72
CA ASN A 51 -0.50 -8.23 -2.15
C ASN A 51 -1.92 -7.87 -2.62
N ALA A 52 -2.56 -8.74 -3.39
CA ALA A 52 -3.95 -8.54 -3.81
C ALA A 52 -4.89 -8.42 -2.59
N LEU A 53 -4.76 -9.32 -1.60
CA LEU A 53 -5.53 -9.27 -0.36
C LEU A 53 -5.21 -8.01 0.46
N GLN A 54 -3.95 -7.56 0.47
CA GLN A 54 -3.56 -6.30 1.11
C GLN A 54 -4.23 -5.09 0.47
N PHE A 55 -4.28 -5.01 -0.87
CA PHE A 55 -5.01 -3.97 -1.58
C PHE A 55 -6.50 -4.02 -1.31
N MET A 56 -7.11 -5.21 -1.26
CA MET A 56 -8.53 -5.38 -0.90
C MET A 56 -8.81 -4.89 0.52
N ALA A 57 -7.94 -5.21 1.48
CA ALA A 57 -8.04 -4.69 2.84
C ALA A 57 -7.89 -3.16 2.87
N GLY A 58 -6.93 -2.62 2.11
CA GLY A 58 -6.76 -1.18 1.91
C GLY A 58 -8.01 -0.50 1.36
N MET A 59 -8.65 -1.08 0.34
CA MET A 59 -9.93 -0.58 -0.18
C MET A 59 -11.00 -0.49 0.90
N GLY A 60 -11.10 -1.48 1.78
CA GLY A 60 -12.02 -1.47 2.90
C GLY A 60 -11.77 -0.31 3.86
N VAL A 61 -10.51 -0.06 4.21
CA VAL A 61 -10.08 1.08 5.03
C VAL A 61 -10.44 2.40 4.35
N VAL A 62 -10.05 2.56 3.09
CA VAL A 62 -10.27 3.78 2.29
C VAL A 62 -11.76 4.10 2.19
N ARG A 63 -12.58 3.11 1.85
CA ARG A 63 -14.05 3.28 1.72
C ARG A 63 -14.70 3.74 3.01
N LEU A 64 -14.32 3.13 4.15
CA LEU A 64 -14.90 3.47 5.45
C LEU A 64 -14.37 4.78 6.02
N SER A 65 -13.22 5.27 5.53
CA SER A 65 -12.63 6.52 6.00
C SER A 65 -13.51 7.74 5.73
N GLY A 66 -14.26 7.75 4.63
CA GLY A 66 -15.22 8.82 4.32
C GLY A 66 -16.29 8.95 5.41
N LYS A 67 -16.88 7.82 5.81
CA LYS A 67 -17.89 7.81 6.91
C LYS A 67 -17.26 8.14 8.27
N LEU A 68 -16.02 7.69 8.51
CA LEU A 68 -15.31 7.94 9.75
C LEU A 68 -15.00 9.42 9.94
N LEU A 69 -14.57 10.09 8.86
CA LEU A 69 -14.13 11.48 8.88
C LEU A 69 -15.22 12.48 8.47
N ASP A 70 -16.43 12.01 8.17
CA ASP A 70 -17.54 12.80 7.65
C ASP A 70 -17.12 13.68 6.47
N ASP A 71 -16.96 13.04 5.31
CA ASP A 71 -16.35 13.65 4.12
C ASP A 71 -17.28 14.57 3.29
N LYS A 72 -18.56 14.71 3.70
CA LYS A 72 -19.61 15.41 2.93
C LYS A 72 -19.22 16.83 2.49
N ASP A 73 -18.57 17.57 3.38
CA ASP A 73 -18.16 18.96 3.12
C ASP A 73 -16.64 19.10 2.91
N LYS A 74 -15.97 17.99 2.54
CA LYS A 74 -14.51 17.91 2.38
C LYS A 74 -14.11 17.40 0.99
N PRO A 75 -14.26 18.23 -0.07
CA PRO A 75 -14.11 17.76 -1.46
C PRO A 75 -12.74 17.12 -1.75
N LEU A 76 -11.67 17.62 -1.16
CA LEU A 76 -10.33 17.02 -1.33
C LEU A 76 -10.23 15.65 -0.67
N LEU A 77 -10.86 15.45 0.48
CA LEU A 77 -10.92 14.14 1.14
C LEU A 77 -11.75 13.17 0.29
N THR A 78 -12.95 13.56 -0.12
CA THR A 78 -13.83 12.74 -0.97
C THR A 78 -13.14 12.34 -2.27
N GLY A 79 -12.51 13.30 -2.97
CA GLY A 79 -11.74 13.03 -4.18
C GLY A 79 -10.57 12.07 -3.95
N SER A 80 -9.82 12.25 -2.86
CA SER A 80 -8.70 11.37 -2.52
C SER A 80 -9.14 9.95 -2.14
N ILE A 81 -10.30 9.81 -1.49
CA ILE A 81 -10.92 8.50 -1.19
C ILE A 81 -11.30 7.79 -2.50
N GLY A 82 -11.99 8.49 -3.41
CA GLY A 82 -12.37 7.95 -4.71
C GLY A 82 -11.14 7.47 -5.50
N LEU A 83 -10.12 8.30 -5.57
CA LEU A 83 -8.86 7.99 -6.25
C LEU A 83 -8.17 6.77 -5.62
N ALA A 84 -7.93 6.80 -4.31
CA ALA A 84 -7.26 5.71 -3.60
C ALA A 84 -8.03 4.39 -3.69
N TYR A 85 -9.37 4.42 -3.63
CA TYR A 85 -10.21 3.24 -3.80
C TYR A 85 -10.07 2.63 -5.19
N THR A 86 -10.18 3.46 -6.24
CA THR A 86 -10.07 3.02 -7.64
C THR A 86 -8.69 2.43 -7.92
N VAL A 87 -7.63 3.11 -7.47
CA VAL A 87 -6.26 2.67 -7.71
C VAL A 87 -5.92 1.42 -6.89
N SER A 88 -6.46 1.27 -5.68
CA SER A 88 -6.32 0.01 -4.93
C SER A 88 -6.99 -1.16 -5.65
N ALA A 89 -8.12 -0.94 -6.34
CA ALA A 89 -8.74 -1.98 -7.18
C ALA A 89 -7.83 -2.36 -8.36
N VAL A 90 -7.17 -1.39 -9.00
CA VAL A 90 -6.13 -1.67 -10.00
C VAL A 90 -4.98 -2.44 -9.36
N GLY A 91 -4.55 -2.06 -8.15
CA GLY A 91 -3.52 -2.76 -7.39
C GLY A 91 -3.82 -4.25 -7.15
N VAL A 92 -5.08 -4.61 -6.90
CA VAL A 92 -5.51 -6.03 -6.81
C VAL A 92 -5.20 -6.77 -8.10
N VAL A 93 -5.55 -6.20 -9.25
CA VAL A 93 -5.31 -6.83 -10.55
C VAL A 93 -3.81 -6.91 -10.83
N THR A 94 -3.09 -5.82 -10.69
CA THR A 94 -1.64 -5.75 -10.99
C THR A 94 -0.82 -6.67 -10.10
N ALA A 95 -1.25 -6.95 -8.88
CA ALA A 95 -0.58 -7.90 -7.99
C ALA A 95 -0.63 -9.36 -8.48
N LEU A 96 -1.64 -9.71 -9.27
CA LEU A 96 -1.84 -11.07 -9.80
C LEU A 96 -1.24 -11.27 -11.21
N VAL A 97 -1.04 -10.17 -11.95
CA VAL A 97 -0.53 -10.21 -13.35
C VAL A 97 0.83 -10.88 -13.47
N PRO A 98 1.82 -10.69 -12.57
CA PRO A 98 3.13 -11.35 -12.67
C PRO A 98 3.04 -12.87 -12.75
N SER A 99 2.21 -13.47 -11.89
CA SER A 99 1.99 -14.93 -11.92
C SER A 99 1.30 -15.38 -13.21
N ALA A 100 0.36 -14.57 -13.72
CA ALA A 100 -0.31 -14.88 -14.98
C ALA A 100 0.66 -14.78 -16.17
N ILE A 101 1.53 -13.79 -16.21
CA ILE A 101 2.57 -13.66 -17.25
C ILE A 101 3.51 -14.86 -17.22
N TYR A 102 4.05 -15.20 -16.05
CA TYR A 102 4.97 -16.31 -15.89
C TYR A 102 4.35 -17.64 -16.37
N ASN A 103 3.15 -17.95 -15.91
CA ASN A 103 2.47 -19.19 -16.27
C ASN A 103 2.01 -19.22 -17.74
N ALA A 104 1.61 -18.09 -18.32
CA ALA A 104 1.10 -18.04 -19.70
C ALA A 104 2.20 -18.20 -20.76
N PHE A 105 3.44 -17.83 -20.45
CA PHE A 105 4.54 -17.80 -21.41
C PHE A 105 5.62 -18.87 -21.19
N ASN A 106 5.21 -20.04 -20.67
CA ASN A 106 6.04 -21.24 -20.53
C ASN A 106 7.22 -21.16 -19.55
N GLU A 107 7.07 -20.39 -18.47
CA GLU A 107 7.96 -20.46 -17.30
C GLU A 107 9.46 -20.31 -17.66
N THR A 108 9.80 -19.35 -18.50
CA THR A 108 11.17 -19.07 -18.90
C THR A 108 11.81 -17.97 -18.04
N SER A 109 13.15 -17.86 -18.06
CA SER A 109 13.84 -16.75 -17.39
C SER A 109 13.40 -15.38 -17.93
N LEU A 110 13.15 -15.26 -19.23
CA LEU A 110 12.63 -14.04 -19.85
C LEU A 110 11.27 -13.64 -19.28
N THR A 111 10.37 -14.62 -19.07
CA THR A 111 9.04 -14.33 -18.49
C THR A 111 9.12 -14.01 -17.01
N ALA A 112 10.08 -14.55 -16.28
CA ALA A 112 10.36 -14.17 -14.90
C ALA A 112 10.85 -12.72 -14.82
N ASP A 113 11.74 -12.30 -15.70
CA ASP A 113 12.21 -10.91 -15.77
C ASP A 113 11.08 -9.95 -16.14
N MET A 114 10.26 -10.30 -17.14
CA MET A 114 9.08 -9.49 -17.51
C MET A 114 8.08 -9.36 -16.36
N ALA A 115 7.86 -10.43 -15.59
CA ALA A 115 6.96 -10.40 -14.42
C ALA A 115 7.53 -9.50 -13.30
N ALA A 116 8.84 -9.57 -13.07
CA ALA A 116 9.54 -8.71 -12.12
C ALA A 116 9.48 -7.23 -12.51
N ASP A 117 9.79 -6.91 -13.77
CA ASP A 117 9.73 -5.56 -14.31
C ASP A 117 8.30 -4.98 -14.22
N PHE A 118 7.30 -5.78 -14.52
CA PHE A 118 5.91 -5.36 -14.38
C PHE A 118 5.59 -4.90 -12.97
N VAL A 119 5.98 -5.68 -11.94
CA VAL A 119 5.79 -5.29 -10.52
C VAL A 119 6.56 -4.03 -10.21
N PHE A 120 7.82 -3.96 -10.64
CA PHE A 120 8.75 -2.88 -10.34
C PHE A 120 8.25 -1.52 -10.83
N TYR A 121 7.61 -1.46 -12.00
CA TYR A 121 7.10 -0.21 -12.56
C TYR A 121 5.63 0.10 -12.20
N THR A 122 4.79 -0.92 -12.01
CA THR A 122 3.36 -0.68 -11.74
C THR A 122 3.05 -0.42 -10.28
N THR A 123 3.74 -1.07 -9.35
CA THR A 123 3.50 -0.90 -7.90
C THR A 123 3.74 0.54 -7.42
N PRO A 124 4.86 1.21 -7.78
CA PRO A 124 5.05 2.61 -7.44
C PRO A 124 3.95 3.53 -7.98
N ALA A 125 3.50 3.30 -9.21
CA ALA A 125 2.42 4.10 -9.80
C ALA A 125 1.12 4.01 -8.99
N VAL A 126 0.77 2.82 -8.50
CA VAL A 126 -0.39 2.65 -7.61
C VAL A 126 -0.22 3.46 -6.32
N PHE A 127 0.96 3.39 -5.70
CA PHE A 127 1.22 4.11 -4.45
C PHE A 127 1.20 5.64 -4.62
N LEU A 128 1.64 6.16 -5.75
CA LEU A 128 1.57 7.59 -6.05
C LEU A 128 0.14 8.13 -5.88
N PHE A 129 -0.84 7.39 -6.39
CA PHE A 129 -2.24 7.81 -6.34
C PHE A 129 -2.94 7.54 -5.00
N ILE A 130 -2.34 6.73 -4.12
CA ILE A 130 -2.79 6.53 -2.73
C ILE A 130 -2.25 7.65 -1.81
N ALA A 131 -1.14 8.28 -2.15
CA ALA A 131 -0.50 9.31 -1.35
C ALA A 131 -1.42 10.48 -0.93
N PRO A 132 -2.27 11.05 -1.82
CA PRO A 132 -3.22 12.12 -1.45
C PRO A 132 -4.18 11.69 -0.34
N TRP A 133 -4.67 10.46 -0.36
CA TRP A 133 -5.55 9.97 0.69
C TRP A 133 -4.86 9.91 2.05
N ASN A 134 -3.61 9.43 2.12
CA ASN A 134 -2.85 9.41 3.36
C ASN A 134 -2.73 10.82 3.97
N ILE A 135 -2.42 11.82 3.14
CA ILE A 135 -2.30 13.22 3.56
C ILE A 135 -3.65 13.75 4.07
N GLN A 136 -4.73 13.53 3.32
CA GLN A 136 -6.06 14.00 3.73
C GLN A 136 -6.57 13.29 4.97
N PHE A 137 -6.34 11.97 5.10
CA PHE A 137 -6.68 11.24 6.31
C PHE A 137 -5.92 11.77 7.53
N ALA A 138 -4.61 12.01 7.40
CA ALA A 138 -3.80 12.60 8.48
C ALA A 138 -4.31 13.99 8.90
N LYS A 139 -4.69 14.82 7.93
CA LYS A 139 -5.20 16.17 8.16
C LYS A 139 -6.55 16.17 8.89
N TYR A 140 -7.52 15.41 8.39
CA TYR A 140 -8.89 15.43 8.90
C TYR A 140 -9.12 14.45 10.05
N GLY A 141 -8.24 13.47 10.22
CA GLY A 141 -8.28 12.48 11.31
C GLY A 141 -7.51 12.88 12.57
N LYS A 142 -6.94 14.08 12.64
CA LYS A 142 -6.05 14.52 13.73
C LYS A 142 -6.63 14.31 15.13
N ASP A 143 -7.96 14.45 15.29
CA ASP A 143 -8.63 14.39 16.58
C ASP A 143 -8.97 12.94 17.02
N ILE A 144 -8.89 11.98 16.11
CA ILE A 144 -9.15 10.56 16.34
C ILE A 144 -7.92 9.66 16.20
N LEU A 145 -6.85 10.20 15.62
CA LEU A 145 -5.56 9.54 15.53
C LEU A 145 -4.76 9.68 16.83
N PRO A 146 -3.84 8.74 17.15
CA PRO A 146 -2.83 8.98 18.17
C PRO A 146 -2.05 10.27 17.88
N SER A 147 -1.52 10.94 18.89
CA SER A 147 -0.84 12.24 18.76
C SER A 147 0.30 12.27 17.72
N TRP A 148 0.99 11.15 17.52
CA TRP A 148 2.03 10.96 16.50
C TRP A 148 1.46 10.59 15.12
N GLY A 149 0.21 10.16 15.04
CA GLY A 149 -0.43 9.64 13.82
C GLY A 149 -0.45 10.62 12.66
N PRO A 150 -0.86 11.89 12.84
CA PRO A 150 -0.86 12.87 11.75
C PRO A 150 0.53 13.12 11.15
N ALA A 151 1.58 13.13 11.98
CA ALA A 151 2.96 13.28 11.50
C ALA A 151 3.37 12.09 10.63
N VAL A 152 3.13 10.86 11.10
CA VAL A 152 3.44 9.64 10.35
C VAL A 152 2.64 9.58 9.05
N GLY A 153 1.33 9.86 9.08
CA GLY A 153 0.48 9.84 7.89
C GLY A 153 0.91 10.86 6.82
N ASN A 154 1.29 12.06 7.23
CA ASN A 154 1.86 13.05 6.32
C ASN A 154 3.20 12.59 5.74
N THR A 155 4.11 12.05 6.59
CA THR A 155 5.41 11.55 6.12
C THR A 155 5.24 10.39 5.14
N VAL A 156 4.32 9.46 5.40
CA VAL A 156 3.97 8.38 4.47
C VAL A 156 3.41 8.95 3.16
N GLY A 157 2.44 9.86 3.24
CA GLY A 157 1.80 10.43 2.06
C GLY A 157 2.79 11.22 1.19
N TYR A 158 3.49 12.18 1.73
CA TYR A 158 4.47 12.98 0.98
C TYR A 158 5.69 12.15 0.58
N GLY A 159 6.19 11.28 1.48
CA GLY A 159 7.34 10.43 1.22
C GLY A 159 7.10 9.48 0.06
N ILE A 160 5.99 8.74 0.08
CA ILE A 160 5.60 7.85 -1.02
C ILE A 160 5.40 8.66 -2.30
N GLY A 161 4.69 9.78 -2.25
CA GLY A 161 4.46 10.63 -3.42
C GLY A 161 5.76 11.12 -4.07
N ILE A 162 6.67 11.69 -3.29
CA ILE A 162 7.94 12.24 -3.80
C ILE A 162 8.84 11.11 -4.30
N VAL A 163 9.04 10.04 -3.50
CA VAL A 163 9.90 8.91 -3.88
C VAL A 163 9.41 8.27 -5.18
N THR A 164 8.10 8.08 -5.32
CA THR A 164 7.53 7.51 -6.53
C THR A 164 7.70 8.42 -7.75
N LEU A 165 7.48 9.73 -7.60
CA LEU A 165 7.68 10.68 -8.70
C LEU A 165 9.13 10.70 -9.17
N VAL A 166 10.08 10.75 -8.25
CA VAL A 166 11.53 10.74 -8.56
C VAL A 166 11.92 9.43 -9.23
N PHE A 167 11.36 8.31 -8.75
CA PHE A 167 11.58 6.99 -9.35
C PHE A 167 11.05 6.92 -10.79
N LEU A 168 9.80 7.30 -11.02
CA LEU A 168 9.17 7.28 -12.35
C LEU A 168 9.83 8.25 -13.34
N ALA A 169 10.44 9.32 -12.83
CA ALA A 169 11.24 10.25 -13.63
C ALA A 169 12.64 9.71 -14.00
N GLY A 170 13.03 8.52 -13.50
CA GLY A 170 14.38 7.97 -13.71
C GLY A 170 15.50 8.74 -13.00
N LEU A 171 15.14 9.56 -12.00
CA LEU A 171 16.08 10.40 -11.26
C LEU A 171 16.48 9.82 -9.90
N PHE A 172 16.05 8.60 -9.61
CA PHE A 172 16.26 8.00 -8.29
C PHE A 172 17.67 7.44 -8.17
N PRO A 173 18.46 7.85 -7.16
CA PRO A 173 19.79 7.27 -6.94
C PRO A 173 19.67 5.82 -6.44
N ASP A 174 20.32 4.86 -7.08
CA ASP A 174 20.27 3.44 -6.72
C ASP A 174 20.62 3.21 -5.25
N ALA A 175 21.62 3.91 -4.72
CA ALA A 175 22.03 3.80 -3.33
C ALA A 175 20.96 4.26 -2.30
N ALA A 176 20.00 5.09 -2.71
CA ALA A 176 18.93 5.59 -1.82
C ALA A 176 17.68 4.72 -1.86
N PHE A 177 17.54 3.84 -2.87
CA PHE A 177 16.32 3.05 -3.09
C PHE A 177 16.01 2.12 -1.91
N ILE A 178 16.98 1.30 -1.51
CA ILE A 178 16.78 0.32 -0.42
C ILE A 178 16.49 1.00 0.93
N PRO A 179 17.31 1.97 1.42
CA PRO A 179 17.04 2.64 2.69
C PRO A 179 15.68 3.34 2.74
N LEU A 180 15.28 4.02 1.68
CA LEU A 180 14.01 4.74 1.64
C LEU A 180 12.81 3.77 1.61
N ASN A 181 12.89 2.68 0.84
CA ASN A 181 11.85 1.66 0.85
C ASN A 181 11.71 0.97 2.21
N VAL A 182 12.83 0.69 2.90
CA VAL A 182 12.80 0.15 4.26
C VAL A 182 12.13 1.14 5.22
N ILE A 183 12.52 2.40 5.21
CA ILE A 183 11.95 3.41 6.11
C ILE A 183 10.45 3.61 5.81
N LEU A 184 10.08 3.86 4.58
CA LEU A 184 8.71 4.16 4.20
C LEU A 184 7.82 2.92 4.26
N GLY A 185 8.25 1.80 3.67
CA GLY A 185 7.46 0.59 3.52
C GLY A 185 7.40 -0.25 4.79
N VAL A 186 8.53 -0.40 5.49
CA VAL A 186 8.65 -1.35 6.60
C VAL A 186 8.43 -0.72 7.96
N VAL A 187 8.76 0.56 8.12
CA VAL A 187 8.62 1.24 9.42
C VAL A 187 7.39 2.15 9.42
N LEU A 188 7.34 3.11 8.51
CA LEU A 188 6.32 4.17 8.57
C LEU A 188 4.95 3.71 8.08
N THR A 189 4.86 2.91 7.03
CA THR A 189 3.57 2.41 6.53
C THR A 189 2.88 1.47 7.53
N PRO A 190 3.57 0.49 8.17
CA PRO A 190 2.99 -0.27 9.27
C PRO A 190 2.55 0.59 10.45
N ALA A 191 3.37 1.56 10.88
CA ALA A 191 2.99 2.49 11.93
C ALA A 191 1.73 3.29 11.55
N TRP A 192 1.62 3.71 10.29
CA TRP A 192 0.44 4.41 9.78
C TRP A 192 -0.82 3.53 9.81
N PHE A 193 -0.77 2.29 9.33
CA PHE A 193 -1.92 1.37 9.44
C PHE A 193 -2.31 1.09 10.88
N PHE A 194 -1.33 1.01 11.79
CA PHE A 194 -1.61 0.91 13.22
C PHE A 194 -2.31 2.16 13.75
N ALA A 195 -1.88 3.37 13.39
CA ALA A 195 -2.55 4.60 13.76
C ALA A 195 -4.01 4.65 13.24
N ILE A 196 -4.23 4.25 11.97
CA ILE A 196 -5.57 4.15 11.38
C ILE A 196 -6.43 3.14 12.15
N SER A 197 -5.88 1.99 12.55
CA SER A 197 -6.61 1.00 13.34
C SER A 197 -7.09 1.55 14.69
N LYS A 198 -6.31 2.45 15.30
CA LYS A 198 -6.69 3.17 16.54
C LYS A 198 -7.79 4.19 16.28
N ALA A 199 -7.74 4.91 15.15
CA ALA A 199 -8.81 5.83 14.77
C ALA A 199 -10.17 5.13 14.59
N TYR A 200 -10.17 3.88 14.09
CA TYR A 200 -11.40 3.07 14.03
C TYR A 200 -11.82 2.49 15.40
N ALA A 201 -10.97 2.55 16.40
CA ALA A 201 -11.29 2.10 17.76
C ALA A 201 -11.83 3.23 18.66
N SER A 202 -11.63 4.49 18.29
CA SER A 202 -12.20 5.68 18.96
C SER A 202 -13.68 5.84 18.57
#